data_20779cf2532ae16717e5df4bc264ac85
#
_entry.id   20779cf2532ae16717e5df4bc264ac85
#
_cell.length_a   1.000
_cell.length_b   1.000
_cell.length_c   1.000
_cell.angle_alpha   90.00
_cell.angle_beta   90.00
_cell.angle_gamma   90.00
#
_symmetry.space_group_name_H-M   'P 1'
#
loop_
_entity.id
_entity.type
_entity.pdbx_description
1 polymer ?
#
loop_
_entity_poly.entity_id
_entity_poly.type
_entity_poly.pdbx_seq_one_letter_code
_entity_poly.pdbx_strand_id
1 'polypeptide(L)'
;MLKGRKALVTGASSGLGAHFAQVLAAQGAEVTLGARRLAELQGVCEKITNIGGRAKAVRLDVTDAASVAEVCAEPFDIVVNNAGISAAGPAMDYSEAEWDRTMDINLKGAFLVSQAAAQKMKDNGGGSIINIASILGLRVAGTVAAYATSKAALVQMTKATALEWARYGIRVNALCPGYIETPLNADFFATDAGQALIKRIPQRRLGRLQDLDGPLLLLASDAGAYMTGSEIAVDGGHLVSSL
;
A
#
# COMPACT_ATOMS: atom_id res chain seq x y z
N MET A 1 14.05 8.25 12.30
CA MET A 1 14.43 8.13 10.87
C MET A 1 13.70 9.16 10.00
N LEU A 2 12.44 9.51 10.31
CA LEU A 2 11.58 10.33 9.44
C LEU A 2 11.21 11.69 10.06
N LYS A 3 12.00 12.21 10.99
CA LYS A 3 11.71 13.47 11.69
C LYS A 3 11.56 14.63 10.70
N GLY A 4 10.40 15.31 10.75
CA GLY A 4 10.06 16.43 9.88
C GLY A 4 9.59 16.06 8.47
N ARG A 5 9.57 14.77 8.11
CA ARG A 5 9.01 14.31 6.84
C ARG A 5 7.49 14.30 6.88
N LYS A 6 6.84 14.72 5.80
CA LYS A 6 5.39 14.66 5.62
C LYS A 6 5.03 13.41 4.83
N ALA A 7 4.14 12.59 5.37
CA ALA A 7 3.71 11.34 4.74
C ALA A 7 2.21 11.33 4.47
N LEU A 8 1.79 10.85 3.30
CA LEU A 8 0.41 10.51 2.98
C LEU A 8 0.27 8.98 2.97
N VAL A 9 -0.72 8.45 3.68
CA VAL A 9 -1.11 7.04 3.60
C VAL A 9 -2.55 6.93 3.13
N THR A 10 -2.78 6.33 1.96
CA THR A 10 -4.13 6.11 1.44
C THR A 10 -4.74 4.81 1.98
N GLY A 11 -6.07 4.77 2.15
CA GLY A 11 -6.73 3.60 2.74
C GLY A 11 -6.38 3.38 4.22
N ALA A 12 -6.07 4.46 4.95
CA ALA A 12 -5.52 4.41 6.31
C ALA A 12 -6.57 4.21 7.42
N SER A 13 -7.84 3.94 7.09
CA SER A 13 -8.90 3.77 8.08
C SER A 13 -8.84 2.43 8.84
N SER A 14 -8.13 1.43 8.33
CA SER A 14 -8.01 0.10 8.96
C SER A 14 -6.83 -0.70 8.40
N GLY A 15 -6.59 -1.89 8.96
CA GLY A 15 -5.65 -2.89 8.43
C GLY A 15 -4.23 -2.36 8.23
N LEU A 16 -3.62 -2.70 7.09
CA LEU A 16 -2.25 -2.33 6.75
C LEU A 16 -2.06 -0.80 6.74
N GLY A 17 -3.00 -0.05 6.17
CA GLY A 17 -2.87 1.39 6.05
C GLY A 17 -2.84 2.10 7.41
N ALA A 18 -3.69 1.68 8.35
CA ALA A 18 -3.67 2.20 9.71
C ALA A 18 -2.36 1.85 10.44
N HIS A 19 -1.87 0.62 10.23
CA HIS A 19 -0.58 0.18 10.79
C HIS A 19 0.59 0.99 10.20
N PHE A 20 0.66 1.14 8.89
CA PHE A 20 1.72 1.93 8.22
C PHE A 20 1.74 3.37 8.70
N ALA A 21 0.57 3.99 8.89
CA ALA A 21 0.48 5.34 9.42
C ALA A 21 1.09 5.43 10.84
N GLN A 22 0.81 4.47 11.71
CA GLN A 22 1.38 4.41 13.06
C GLN A 22 2.90 4.20 13.03
N VAL A 23 3.40 3.31 12.18
CA VAL A 23 4.85 3.04 12.02
C VAL A 23 5.59 4.29 11.54
N LEU A 24 5.09 4.99 10.53
CA LEU A 24 5.71 6.21 10.03
C LEU A 24 5.69 7.33 11.08
N ALA A 25 4.57 7.50 11.78
CA ALA A 25 4.46 8.50 12.86
C ALA A 25 5.39 8.21 14.03
N ALA A 26 5.54 6.94 14.44
CA ALA A 26 6.49 6.52 15.48
C ALA A 26 7.95 6.80 15.11
N GLN A 27 8.27 6.89 13.80
CA GLN A 27 9.59 7.31 13.31
C GLN A 27 9.74 8.84 13.15
N GLY A 28 8.72 9.60 13.54
CA GLY A 28 8.74 11.07 13.59
C GLY A 28 8.17 11.77 12.35
N ALA A 29 7.52 11.04 11.44
CA ALA A 29 6.82 11.65 10.33
C ALA A 29 5.53 12.36 10.79
N GLU A 30 5.13 13.40 10.04
CA GLU A 30 3.81 14.01 10.13
C GLU A 30 2.90 13.29 9.12
N VAL A 31 1.95 12.50 9.62
CA VAL A 31 1.19 11.60 8.76
C VAL A 31 -0.20 12.15 8.45
N THR A 32 -0.51 12.29 7.16
CA THR A 32 -1.85 12.53 6.67
C THR A 32 -2.49 11.18 6.34
N LEU A 33 -3.58 10.85 7.03
CA LEU A 33 -4.35 9.63 6.84
C LEU A 33 -5.50 9.92 5.89
N GLY A 34 -5.49 9.31 4.70
CA GLY A 34 -6.51 9.49 3.67
C GLY A 34 -7.40 8.26 3.51
N ALA A 35 -8.72 8.42 3.66
CA ALA A 35 -9.73 7.42 3.30
C ALA A 35 -11.13 8.06 3.23
N ARG A 36 -12.12 7.30 2.75
CA ARG A 36 -13.51 7.76 2.68
C ARG A 36 -14.20 7.81 4.04
N ARG A 37 -13.80 6.96 4.98
CA ARG A 37 -14.40 6.80 6.32
C ARG A 37 -13.66 7.66 7.33
N LEU A 38 -14.17 8.88 7.52
CA LEU A 38 -13.49 9.90 8.33
C LEU A 38 -13.46 9.55 9.84
N ALA A 39 -14.54 8.95 10.37
CA ALA A 39 -14.61 8.59 11.79
C ALA A 39 -13.56 7.56 12.19
N GLU A 40 -13.35 6.54 11.35
CA GLU A 40 -12.32 5.53 11.58
C GLU A 40 -10.90 6.12 11.49
N LEU A 41 -10.69 7.09 10.57
CA LEU A 41 -9.41 7.80 10.47
C LEU A 41 -9.12 8.60 11.76
N GLN A 42 -10.13 9.24 12.33
CA GLN A 42 -9.97 9.97 13.60
C GLN A 42 -9.52 9.04 14.73
N GLY A 43 -10.11 7.85 14.83
CA GLY A 43 -9.69 6.83 15.80
C GLY A 43 -8.23 6.36 15.60
N VAL A 44 -7.73 6.34 14.35
CA VAL A 44 -6.31 6.05 14.08
C VAL A 44 -5.43 7.26 14.45
N CYS A 45 -5.87 8.49 14.16
CA CYS A 45 -5.17 9.70 14.58
C CYS A 45 -5.00 9.78 16.10
N GLU A 46 -6.06 9.47 16.86
CA GLU A 46 -6.01 9.44 18.33
C GLU A 46 -4.96 8.44 18.85
N LYS A 47 -4.92 7.22 18.27
CA LYS A 47 -3.89 6.23 18.62
C LYS A 47 -2.47 6.75 18.36
N ILE A 48 -2.25 7.44 17.23
CA ILE A 48 -0.95 8.04 16.89
C ILE A 48 -0.61 9.17 17.86
N THR A 49 -1.57 10.04 18.17
CA THR A 49 -1.35 11.16 19.10
C THR A 49 -1.04 10.68 20.52
N ASN A 50 -1.72 9.62 20.97
CA ASN A 50 -1.50 9.04 22.31
C ASN A 50 -0.09 8.49 22.51
N ILE A 51 0.62 8.12 21.43
CA ILE A 51 2.02 7.70 21.48
C ILE A 51 2.99 8.84 21.13
N GLY A 52 2.51 10.11 21.12
CA GLY A 52 3.34 11.29 20.86
C GLY A 52 3.63 11.56 19.37
N GLY A 53 2.97 10.84 18.44
CA GLY A 53 3.08 11.08 17.01
C GLY A 53 2.20 12.24 16.54
N ARG A 54 2.40 12.66 15.28
CA ARG A 54 1.61 13.70 14.62
C ARG A 54 0.84 13.10 13.44
N ALA A 55 -0.48 13.27 13.46
CA ALA A 55 -1.36 12.77 12.40
C ALA A 55 -2.56 13.70 12.18
N LYS A 56 -3.02 13.77 10.93
CA LYS A 56 -4.29 14.41 10.57
C LYS A 56 -5.11 13.48 9.66
N ALA A 57 -6.42 13.47 9.86
CA ALA A 57 -7.37 12.74 9.03
C ALA A 57 -7.88 13.63 7.89
N VAL A 58 -7.94 13.10 6.68
CA VAL A 58 -8.53 13.77 5.52
C VAL A 58 -9.47 12.81 4.78
N ARG A 59 -10.60 13.31 4.31
CA ARG A 59 -11.44 12.52 3.43
C ARG A 59 -10.76 12.44 2.07
N LEU A 60 -10.52 11.21 1.60
CA LEU A 60 -9.89 10.94 0.30
C LEU A 60 -10.62 9.79 -0.39
N ASP A 61 -11.15 10.05 -1.56
CA ASP A 61 -11.54 9.02 -2.52
C ASP A 61 -10.50 9.00 -3.64
N VAL A 62 -9.71 7.92 -3.70
CA VAL A 62 -8.63 7.79 -4.69
C VAL A 62 -9.14 7.64 -6.12
N THR A 63 -10.43 7.34 -6.30
CA THR A 63 -11.07 7.25 -7.63
C THR A 63 -11.58 8.59 -8.15
N ASP A 64 -11.62 9.61 -7.29
CA ASP A 64 -12.03 10.97 -7.62
C ASP A 64 -10.80 11.88 -7.76
N ALA A 65 -10.53 12.32 -8.98
CA ALA A 65 -9.40 13.19 -9.30
C ALA A 65 -9.44 14.55 -8.55
N ALA A 66 -10.64 15.10 -8.29
CA ALA A 66 -10.77 16.34 -7.54
C ALA A 66 -10.40 16.14 -6.05
N SER A 67 -10.89 15.05 -5.44
CA SER A 67 -10.51 14.67 -4.08
C SER A 67 -9.00 14.43 -3.94
N VAL A 68 -8.37 13.79 -4.94
CA VAL A 68 -6.92 13.58 -4.97
C VAL A 68 -6.16 14.90 -5.09
N ALA A 69 -6.60 15.79 -6.00
CA ALA A 69 -5.96 17.08 -6.22
C ALA A 69 -6.02 17.97 -4.96
N GLU A 70 -7.14 17.96 -4.24
CA GLU A 70 -7.30 18.70 -2.99
C GLU A 70 -6.30 18.22 -1.92
N VAL A 71 -6.20 16.92 -1.69
CA VAL A 71 -5.30 16.35 -0.68
C VAL A 71 -3.83 16.53 -1.08
N CYS A 72 -3.49 16.38 -2.35
CA CYS A 72 -2.14 16.55 -2.88
C CYS A 72 -1.78 18.01 -3.22
N ALA A 73 -2.61 18.99 -2.85
CA ALA A 73 -2.25 20.41 -2.96
C ALA A 73 -1.04 20.74 -2.06
N GLU A 74 -0.93 20.09 -0.90
CA GLU A 74 0.26 20.14 -0.06
C GLU A 74 1.34 19.16 -0.57
N PRO A 75 2.64 19.50 -0.48
CA PRO A 75 3.71 18.57 -0.81
C PRO A 75 3.87 17.51 0.29
N PHE A 76 4.14 16.27 -0.15
CA PHE A 76 4.51 15.14 0.70
C PHE A 76 5.92 14.65 0.34
N ASP A 77 6.70 14.26 1.34
CA ASP A 77 7.99 13.58 1.15
C ASP A 77 7.81 12.08 0.89
N ILE A 78 6.73 11.51 1.46
CA ILE A 78 6.44 10.07 1.43
C ILE A 78 4.97 9.88 1.06
N VAL A 79 4.71 9.00 0.09
CA VAL A 79 3.34 8.56 -0.24
C VAL A 79 3.27 7.05 -0.17
N VAL A 80 2.31 6.53 0.59
CA VAL A 80 2.00 5.10 0.66
C VAL A 80 0.64 4.87 0.00
N ASN A 81 0.65 4.34 -1.21
CA ASN A 81 -0.54 3.92 -1.94
C ASN A 81 -0.99 2.55 -1.41
N ASN A 82 -1.82 2.57 -0.38
CA ASN A 82 -2.33 1.35 0.25
C ASN A 82 -3.83 1.14 -0.02
N ALA A 83 -4.58 2.17 -0.43
CA ALA A 83 -5.98 2.00 -0.77
C ALA A 83 -6.18 0.87 -1.79
N GLY A 84 -7.05 -0.08 -1.47
CA GLY A 84 -7.30 -1.23 -2.32
C GLY A 84 -8.45 -2.09 -1.80
N ILE A 85 -9.00 -2.88 -2.70
CA ILE A 85 -10.02 -3.88 -2.43
C ILE A 85 -9.61 -5.22 -3.04
N SER A 86 -10.15 -6.30 -2.49
CA SER A 86 -10.07 -7.63 -3.08
C SER A 86 -11.51 -8.12 -3.30
N ALA A 87 -11.83 -8.47 -4.53
CA ALA A 87 -13.03 -9.23 -4.86
C ALA A 87 -12.61 -10.65 -5.18
N ALA A 88 -13.35 -11.63 -4.69
CA ALA A 88 -13.12 -13.04 -4.94
C ALA A 88 -14.33 -13.66 -5.66
N GLY A 89 -14.07 -14.43 -6.71
CA GLY A 89 -15.07 -15.13 -7.50
C GLY A 89 -14.45 -15.78 -8.73
N PRO A 90 -15.12 -16.76 -9.35
CA PRO A 90 -14.66 -17.35 -10.61
C PRO A 90 -14.55 -16.27 -11.69
N ALA A 91 -13.48 -16.29 -12.49
CA ALA A 91 -13.27 -15.28 -13.52
C ALA A 91 -14.39 -15.22 -14.59
N MET A 92 -15.09 -16.32 -14.81
CA MET A 92 -16.23 -16.39 -15.75
C MET A 92 -17.47 -15.62 -15.25
N ASP A 93 -17.56 -15.40 -13.93
CA ASP A 93 -18.74 -14.80 -13.29
C ASP A 93 -18.51 -13.34 -12.89
N TYR A 94 -17.32 -12.78 -13.14
CA TYR A 94 -17.03 -11.37 -12.85
C TYR A 94 -17.91 -10.47 -13.71
N SER A 95 -18.65 -9.57 -13.08
CA SER A 95 -19.27 -8.46 -13.78
C SER A 95 -18.24 -7.40 -14.21
N GLU A 96 -18.53 -6.71 -15.32
CA GLU A 96 -17.73 -5.55 -15.76
C GLU A 96 -17.57 -4.52 -14.63
N ALA A 97 -18.65 -4.25 -13.90
CA ALA A 97 -18.63 -3.29 -12.77
C ALA A 97 -17.69 -3.71 -11.62
N GLU A 98 -17.60 -4.99 -11.30
CA GLU A 98 -16.67 -5.48 -10.27
C GLU A 98 -15.21 -5.41 -10.75
N TRP A 99 -14.98 -5.72 -12.01
CA TRP A 99 -13.69 -5.56 -12.67
C TRP A 99 -13.25 -4.11 -12.63
N ASP A 100 -14.06 -3.19 -13.14
CA ASP A 100 -13.77 -1.77 -13.23
C ASP A 100 -13.53 -1.17 -11.84
N ARG A 101 -14.38 -1.49 -10.88
CA ARG A 101 -14.21 -1.03 -9.49
C ARG A 101 -12.88 -1.47 -8.91
N THR A 102 -12.44 -2.70 -9.20
CA THR A 102 -11.16 -3.22 -8.70
C THR A 102 -10.00 -2.48 -9.36
N MET A 103 -10.04 -2.29 -10.67
CA MET A 103 -9.02 -1.56 -11.42
C MET A 103 -8.98 -0.08 -11.05
N ASP A 104 -10.13 0.57 -10.90
CA ASP A 104 -10.21 1.98 -10.54
C ASP A 104 -9.60 2.25 -9.16
N ILE A 105 -9.88 1.42 -8.16
CA ILE A 105 -9.36 1.64 -6.82
C ILE A 105 -7.89 1.21 -6.72
N ASN A 106 -7.55 -0.01 -7.17
CA ASN A 106 -6.25 -0.60 -6.89
C ASN A 106 -5.13 -0.08 -7.80
N LEU A 107 -5.47 0.34 -9.02
CA LEU A 107 -4.49 0.77 -10.03
C LEU A 107 -4.64 2.26 -10.37
N LYS A 108 -5.78 2.67 -10.92
CA LYS A 108 -6.00 4.06 -11.36
C LYS A 108 -5.91 5.03 -10.18
N GLY A 109 -6.50 4.68 -9.02
CA GLY A 109 -6.41 5.50 -7.82
C GLY A 109 -4.98 5.70 -7.33
N ALA A 110 -4.18 4.61 -7.31
CA ALA A 110 -2.76 4.69 -6.99
C ALA A 110 -1.99 5.55 -7.99
N PHE A 111 -2.32 5.47 -9.29
CA PHE A 111 -1.73 6.31 -10.32
C PHE A 111 -2.06 7.79 -10.11
N LEU A 112 -3.33 8.14 -9.90
CA LEU A 112 -3.76 9.52 -9.69
C LEU A 112 -3.07 10.16 -8.48
N VAL A 113 -3.02 9.44 -7.36
CA VAL A 113 -2.32 9.91 -6.14
C VAL A 113 -0.82 10.06 -6.40
N SER A 114 -0.18 9.07 -7.05
CA SER A 114 1.24 9.13 -7.37
C SER A 114 1.57 10.30 -8.29
N GLN A 115 0.77 10.52 -9.34
CA GLN A 115 0.96 11.61 -10.30
C GLN A 115 0.84 12.98 -9.62
N ALA A 116 -0.24 13.20 -8.86
CA ALA A 116 -0.46 14.46 -8.16
C ALA A 116 0.63 14.76 -7.14
N ALA A 117 1.07 13.74 -6.37
CA ALA A 117 2.17 13.88 -5.42
C ALA A 117 3.52 14.12 -6.13
N ALA A 118 3.81 13.39 -7.21
CA ALA A 118 5.06 13.55 -7.97
C ALA A 118 5.22 14.94 -8.58
N GLN A 119 4.13 15.57 -9.04
CA GLN A 119 4.14 16.97 -9.52
C GLN A 119 4.64 17.93 -8.42
N LYS A 120 4.25 17.71 -7.16
CA LYS A 120 4.71 18.51 -6.03
C LYS A 120 6.13 18.13 -5.58
N MET A 121 6.43 16.84 -5.53
CA MET A 121 7.76 16.33 -5.16
C MET A 121 8.84 16.87 -6.09
N LYS A 122 8.58 16.94 -7.40
CA LYS A 122 9.51 17.45 -8.40
C LYS A 122 10.07 18.84 -8.03
N ASP A 123 9.21 19.71 -7.52
CA ASP A 123 9.57 21.10 -7.19
C ASP A 123 10.03 21.28 -5.74
N ASN A 124 9.98 20.19 -4.92
CA ASN A 124 10.31 20.19 -3.51
C ASN A 124 11.45 19.22 -3.13
N GLY A 125 12.34 18.90 -4.07
CA GLY A 125 13.55 18.13 -3.78
C GLY A 125 13.38 16.60 -3.85
N GLY A 126 12.29 16.13 -4.46
CA GLY A 126 12.03 14.69 -4.64
C GLY A 126 11.17 14.08 -3.55
N GLY A 127 11.19 12.75 -3.45
CA GLY A 127 10.40 12.02 -2.45
C GLY A 127 10.39 10.51 -2.67
N SER A 128 9.58 9.81 -1.86
CA SER A 128 9.41 8.36 -1.96
C SER A 128 7.95 7.98 -2.10
N ILE A 129 7.62 7.24 -3.15
CA ILE A 129 6.30 6.66 -3.39
C ILE A 129 6.40 5.15 -3.19
N ILE A 130 5.56 4.60 -2.32
CA ILE A 130 5.52 3.18 -1.97
C ILE A 130 4.14 2.65 -2.37
N ASN A 131 4.10 1.79 -3.36
CA ASN A 131 2.89 1.13 -3.82
C ASN A 131 2.71 -0.20 -3.08
N ILE A 132 1.61 -0.36 -2.34
CA ILE A 132 1.30 -1.63 -1.68
C ILE A 132 0.66 -2.56 -2.71
N ALA A 133 1.51 -3.38 -3.32
CA ALA A 133 1.11 -4.38 -4.28
C ALA A 133 0.66 -5.68 -3.58
N SER A 134 1.12 -6.82 -4.03
CA SER A 134 0.89 -8.15 -3.44
C SER A 134 1.82 -9.15 -4.11
N ILE A 135 2.12 -10.27 -3.44
CA ILE A 135 2.70 -11.43 -4.14
C ILE A 135 1.79 -11.94 -5.26
N LEU A 136 0.48 -11.68 -5.21
CA LEU A 136 -0.45 -12.03 -6.28
C LEU A 136 -0.34 -11.12 -7.52
N GLY A 137 0.48 -10.07 -7.46
CA GLY A 137 0.96 -9.37 -8.64
C GLY A 137 2.18 -10.04 -9.32
N LEU A 138 2.81 -11.01 -8.64
CA LEU A 138 4.02 -11.72 -9.09
C LEU A 138 3.76 -13.21 -9.35
N ARG A 139 2.69 -13.75 -8.78
CA ARG A 139 2.18 -15.12 -9.02
C ARG A 139 0.65 -15.09 -9.06
N VAL A 140 0.03 -16.20 -9.39
CA VAL A 140 -1.43 -16.31 -9.49
C VAL A 140 -2.02 -17.14 -8.36
N ALA A 141 -3.29 -16.85 -8.02
CA ALA A 141 -4.15 -17.70 -7.21
C ALA A 141 -5.53 -17.78 -7.89
N GLY A 142 -6.26 -18.86 -7.64
CA GLY A 142 -7.63 -19.01 -8.17
C GLY A 142 -8.58 -17.97 -7.54
N THR A 143 -9.64 -17.66 -8.26
CA THR A 143 -10.77 -16.82 -7.82
C THR A 143 -10.47 -15.36 -7.49
N VAL A 144 -9.31 -14.82 -7.86
CA VAL A 144 -8.91 -13.42 -7.61
C VAL A 144 -8.34 -12.74 -8.85
N ALA A 145 -8.87 -13.06 -10.03
CA ALA A 145 -8.33 -12.62 -11.32
C ALA A 145 -8.21 -11.08 -11.40
N ALA A 146 -9.27 -10.32 -11.11
CA ALA A 146 -9.24 -8.86 -11.18
C ALA A 146 -8.23 -8.27 -10.18
N TYR A 147 -8.21 -8.79 -8.95
CA TYR A 147 -7.24 -8.36 -7.92
C TYR A 147 -5.80 -8.63 -8.36
N ALA A 148 -5.48 -9.87 -8.76
CA ALA A 148 -4.13 -10.23 -9.18
C ALA A 148 -3.67 -9.39 -10.38
N THR A 149 -4.54 -9.19 -11.38
CA THR A 149 -4.27 -8.32 -12.52
C THR A 149 -4.00 -6.88 -12.09
N SER A 150 -4.82 -6.32 -11.20
CA SER A 150 -4.60 -4.96 -10.70
C SER A 150 -3.26 -4.80 -9.97
N LYS A 151 -2.85 -5.82 -9.19
CA LYS A 151 -1.59 -5.81 -8.45
C LYS A 151 -0.37 -6.05 -9.36
N ALA A 152 -0.50 -6.86 -10.41
CA ALA A 152 0.52 -7.00 -11.44
C ALA A 152 0.73 -5.69 -12.23
N ALA A 153 -0.37 -5.05 -12.63
CA ALA A 153 -0.34 -3.75 -13.27
C ALA A 153 0.28 -2.67 -12.37
N LEU A 154 0.00 -2.70 -11.06
CA LEU A 154 0.61 -1.77 -10.08
C LEU A 154 2.13 -1.97 -9.95
N VAL A 155 2.61 -3.21 -9.99
CA VAL A 155 4.06 -3.52 -10.03
C VAL A 155 4.68 -2.96 -11.31
N GLN A 156 4.06 -3.15 -12.46
CA GLN A 156 4.57 -2.62 -13.73
C GLN A 156 4.51 -1.08 -13.77
N MET A 157 3.45 -0.47 -13.29
CA MET A 157 3.31 0.99 -13.14
C MET A 157 4.43 1.56 -12.24
N THR A 158 4.77 0.85 -11.16
CA THR A 158 5.90 1.22 -10.27
C THR A 158 7.20 1.33 -11.05
N LYS A 159 7.53 0.36 -11.89
CA LYS A 159 8.76 0.34 -12.72
C LYS A 159 8.78 1.47 -13.73
N ALA A 160 7.66 1.68 -14.43
CA ALA A 160 7.53 2.73 -15.44
C ALA A 160 7.70 4.14 -14.83
N THR A 161 6.98 4.41 -13.74
CA THR A 161 7.05 5.72 -13.08
C THR A 161 8.38 5.95 -12.36
N ALA A 162 9.00 4.90 -11.84
CA ALA A 162 10.35 4.97 -11.27
C ALA A 162 11.38 5.42 -12.31
N LEU A 163 11.32 4.86 -13.52
CA LEU A 163 12.21 5.24 -14.63
C LEU A 163 12.01 6.70 -15.04
N GLU A 164 10.75 7.14 -15.19
CA GLU A 164 10.44 8.48 -15.66
C GLU A 164 10.77 9.58 -14.63
N TRP A 165 10.56 9.28 -13.31
CA TRP A 165 10.63 10.30 -12.27
C TRP A 165 11.95 10.32 -11.49
N ALA A 166 12.84 9.34 -11.70
CA ALA A 166 14.14 9.26 -11.03
C ALA A 166 14.98 10.55 -11.21
N ARG A 167 14.94 11.17 -12.40
CA ARG A 167 15.64 12.43 -12.68
C ARG A 167 15.18 13.63 -11.84
N TYR A 168 14.02 13.51 -11.17
CA TYR A 168 13.49 14.53 -10.26
C TYR A 168 13.75 14.20 -8.78
N GLY A 169 14.57 13.18 -8.51
CA GLY A 169 14.83 12.73 -7.14
C GLY A 169 13.66 11.94 -6.52
N ILE A 170 12.70 11.48 -7.34
CA ILE A 170 11.54 10.73 -6.88
C ILE A 170 11.82 9.24 -7.04
N ARG A 171 11.71 8.49 -5.94
CA ARG A 171 11.81 7.04 -5.91
C ARG A 171 10.42 6.42 -5.87
N VAL A 172 10.18 5.40 -6.68
CA VAL A 172 8.91 4.66 -6.70
C VAL A 172 9.21 3.19 -6.56
N ASN A 173 8.69 2.55 -5.52
CA ASN A 173 8.92 1.13 -5.23
C ASN A 173 7.62 0.43 -4.86
N ALA A 174 7.57 -0.89 -5.06
CA ALA A 174 6.46 -1.74 -4.67
C ALA A 174 6.82 -2.58 -3.44
N LEU A 175 5.98 -2.56 -2.42
CA LEU A 175 5.97 -3.54 -1.34
C LEU A 175 4.92 -4.59 -1.70
N CYS A 176 5.33 -5.86 -1.74
CA CYS A 176 4.51 -6.99 -2.15
C CYS A 176 4.29 -7.95 -0.97
N PRO A 177 3.31 -7.68 -0.07
CA PRO A 177 3.00 -8.57 1.03
C PRO A 177 2.48 -9.92 0.54
N GLY A 178 2.83 -10.97 1.28
CA GLY A 178 2.14 -12.26 1.23
C GLY A 178 0.83 -12.24 2.01
N TYR A 179 0.47 -13.38 2.58
CA TYR A 179 -0.70 -13.49 3.44
C TYR A 179 -0.38 -12.95 4.84
N ILE A 180 -0.90 -11.76 5.13
CA ILE A 180 -0.75 -11.09 6.42
C ILE A 180 -2.01 -11.30 7.24
N GLU A 181 -1.85 -11.70 8.49
CA GLU A 181 -2.96 -11.87 9.43
C GLU A 181 -3.60 -10.52 9.75
N THR A 182 -4.91 -10.43 9.54
CA THR A 182 -5.73 -9.26 9.87
C THR A 182 -7.08 -9.73 10.41
N PRO A 183 -7.81 -8.90 11.18
CA PRO A 183 -9.16 -9.26 11.62
C PRO A 183 -10.11 -9.60 10.46
N LEU A 184 -9.87 -9.05 9.27
CA LEU A 184 -10.72 -9.27 8.09
C LEU A 184 -10.59 -10.70 7.52
N ASN A 185 -9.45 -11.37 7.69
CA ASN A 185 -9.18 -12.67 7.08
C ASN A 185 -8.98 -13.81 8.11
N ALA A 186 -9.12 -13.51 9.40
CA ALA A 186 -8.92 -14.47 10.48
C ALA A 186 -9.85 -15.71 10.35
N ASP A 187 -11.13 -15.48 10.03
CA ASP A 187 -12.11 -16.55 9.88
C ASP A 187 -11.75 -17.50 8.73
N PHE A 188 -11.30 -16.96 7.59
CA PHE A 188 -10.84 -17.80 6.48
C PHE A 188 -9.65 -18.68 6.89
N PHE A 189 -8.66 -18.10 7.58
CA PHE A 189 -7.46 -18.84 7.97
C PHE A 189 -7.72 -19.84 9.10
N ALA A 190 -8.85 -19.76 9.79
CA ALA A 190 -9.30 -20.78 10.74
C ALA A 190 -9.88 -22.03 10.05
N THR A 191 -10.26 -21.96 8.76
CA THR A 191 -10.79 -23.11 8.00
C THR A 191 -9.69 -24.07 7.56
N ASP A 192 -10.06 -25.30 7.21
CA ASP A 192 -9.12 -26.31 6.66
C ASP A 192 -8.42 -25.80 5.39
N ALA A 193 -9.13 -25.07 4.53
CA ALA A 193 -8.55 -24.46 3.33
C ALA A 193 -7.50 -23.39 3.67
N GLY A 194 -7.78 -22.55 4.67
CA GLY A 194 -6.84 -21.57 5.19
C GLY A 194 -5.60 -22.22 5.81
N GLN A 195 -5.78 -23.27 6.61
CA GLN A 195 -4.68 -24.04 7.19
C GLN A 195 -3.83 -24.75 6.12
N ALA A 196 -4.46 -25.30 5.09
CA ALA A 196 -3.75 -25.89 3.95
C ALA A 196 -2.90 -24.83 3.21
N LEU A 197 -3.40 -23.59 3.08
CA LEU A 197 -2.65 -22.50 2.49
C LEU A 197 -1.44 -22.11 3.36
N ILE A 198 -1.61 -22.01 4.68
CA ILE A 198 -0.51 -21.71 5.61
C ILE A 198 0.60 -22.78 5.49
N LYS A 199 0.24 -24.05 5.34
CA LYS A 199 1.20 -25.15 5.13
C LYS A 199 2.01 -25.04 3.84
N ARG A 200 1.57 -24.24 2.85
CA ARG A 200 2.31 -23.97 1.60
C ARG A 200 3.33 -22.84 1.76
N ILE A 201 3.18 -22.00 2.79
CA ILE A 201 4.17 -20.96 3.07
C ILE A 201 5.40 -21.63 3.68
N PRO A 202 6.62 -21.46 3.13
CA PRO A 202 7.83 -22.09 3.67
C PRO A 202 8.06 -21.83 5.18
N GLN A 203 7.80 -20.59 5.65
CA GLN A 203 7.87 -20.27 7.07
C GLN A 203 6.72 -20.83 7.92
N ARG A 204 5.73 -21.53 7.31
CA ARG A 204 4.61 -22.21 8.01
C ARG A 204 3.78 -21.29 8.92
N ARG A 205 3.74 -20.01 8.62
CA ARG A 205 2.95 -19.01 9.33
C ARG A 205 2.43 -17.93 8.41
N LEU A 206 1.39 -17.25 8.83
CA LEU A 206 1.02 -15.95 8.24
C LEU A 206 2.06 -14.88 8.63
N GLY A 207 2.21 -13.86 7.80
CA GLY A 207 2.90 -12.65 8.17
C GLY A 207 2.08 -11.85 9.20
N ARG A 208 2.77 -11.14 10.06
CA ARG A 208 2.18 -10.14 10.96
C ARG A 208 2.35 -8.75 10.34
N LEU A 209 1.55 -7.79 10.79
CA LEU A 209 1.71 -6.40 10.35
C LEU A 209 3.15 -5.90 10.54
N GLN A 210 3.78 -6.25 11.67
CA GLN A 210 5.15 -5.87 12.02
C GLN A 210 6.23 -6.46 11.09
N ASP A 211 5.94 -7.56 10.41
CA ASP A 211 6.87 -8.11 9.42
C ASP A 211 7.07 -7.16 8.22
N LEU A 212 6.17 -6.18 8.03
CA LEU A 212 6.23 -5.17 6.98
C LEU A 212 6.94 -3.87 7.40
N ASP A 213 7.22 -3.66 8.69
CA ASP A 213 7.76 -2.40 9.22
C ASP A 213 9.14 -2.08 8.64
N GLY A 214 10.05 -3.05 8.68
CA GLY A 214 11.42 -2.89 8.16
C GLY A 214 11.44 -2.50 6.67
N PRO A 215 10.81 -3.27 5.79
CA PRO A 215 10.70 -2.93 4.36
C PRO A 215 10.01 -1.58 4.09
N LEU A 216 8.94 -1.24 4.81
CA LEU A 216 8.29 0.07 4.71
C LEU A 216 9.26 1.20 5.05
N LEU A 217 9.94 1.09 6.19
CA LEU A 217 10.88 2.12 6.67
C LEU A 217 12.12 2.23 5.77
N LEU A 218 12.62 1.11 5.24
CA LEU A 218 13.69 1.10 4.24
C LEU A 218 13.29 1.94 3.02
N LEU A 219 12.10 1.70 2.47
CA LEU A 219 11.61 2.41 1.29
C LEU A 219 11.26 3.87 1.59
N ALA A 220 10.74 4.18 2.78
CA ALA A 220 10.31 5.51 3.17
C ALA A 220 11.47 6.45 3.55
N SER A 221 12.65 5.93 3.88
CA SER A 221 13.78 6.70 4.41
C SER A 221 14.96 6.77 3.45
N ASP A 222 16.00 7.49 3.87
CA ASP A 222 17.26 7.60 3.14
C ASP A 222 18.06 6.27 3.14
N ALA A 223 17.70 5.29 3.98
CA ALA A 223 18.25 3.94 3.92
C ALA A 223 17.98 3.25 2.56
N GLY A 224 16.88 3.62 1.89
CA GLY A 224 16.55 3.17 0.53
C GLY A 224 16.90 4.19 -0.56
N ALA A 225 17.81 5.14 -0.34
CA ALA A 225 18.08 6.25 -1.27
C ALA A 225 18.45 5.82 -2.69
N TYR A 226 19.07 4.65 -2.85
CA TYR A 226 19.43 4.10 -4.17
C TYR A 226 18.46 3.06 -4.71
N MET A 227 17.26 2.95 -4.10
CA MET A 227 16.22 2.00 -4.49
C MET A 227 15.08 2.72 -5.22
N THR A 228 14.91 2.43 -6.50
CA THR A 228 13.76 2.85 -7.29
C THR A 228 13.40 1.76 -8.31
N GLY A 229 12.13 1.56 -8.61
CA GLY A 229 11.63 0.51 -9.48
C GLY A 229 11.69 -0.91 -8.89
N SER A 230 12.03 -1.03 -7.60
CA SER A 230 12.15 -2.33 -6.92
C SER A 230 10.78 -2.87 -6.50
N GLU A 231 10.67 -4.19 -6.50
CA GLU A 231 9.56 -4.95 -5.92
C GLU A 231 10.10 -5.78 -4.74
N ILE A 232 9.59 -5.53 -3.54
CA ILE A 232 10.04 -6.22 -2.32
C ILE A 232 8.94 -7.16 -1.84
N ALA A 233 9.17 -8.46 -2.00
CA ALA A 233 8.28 -9.48 -1.45
C ALA A 233 8.54 -9.70 0.03
N VAL A 234 7.46 -9.74 0.83
CA VAL A 234 7.48 -10.06 2.26
C VAL A 234 6.40 -11.11 2.51
N ASP A 235 6.74 -12.38 2.30
CA ASP A 235 5.77 -13.45 2.10
C ASP A 235 6.12 -14.78 2.78
N GLY A 236 7.16 -14.82 3.59
CA GLY A 236 7.63 -16.05 4.23
C GLY A 236 8.18 -17.10 3.24
N GLY A 237 8.58 -16.66 2.03
CA GLY A 237 9.10 -17.51 0.95
C GLY A 237 8.02 -18.10 0.05
N HIS A 238 6.78 -17.63 0.12
CA HIS A 238 5.66 -18.22 -0.63
C HIS A 238 5.85 -18.11 -2.16
N LEU A 239 6.46 -17.04 -2.67
CA LEU A 239 6.75 -16.89 -4.10
C LEU A 239 7.70 -17.95 -4.64
N VAL A 240 8.64 -18.41 -3.85
CA VAL A 240 9.67 -19.39 -4.24
C VAL A 240 9.36 -20.80 -3.75
N SER A 241 8.18 -21.02 -3.15
CA SER A 241 7.76 -22.36 -2.76
C SER A 241 7.53 -23.23 -3.98
N SER A 242 8.01 -24.48 -3.93
CA SER A 242 7.67 -25.51 -4.90
C SER A 242 6.15 -25.78 -4.90
N LEU A 243 5.61 -26.23 -6.02
CA LEU A 243 4.22 -26.64 -6.20
C LEU A 243 3.88 -27.84 -5.30
#